data_ccbe47f0f6311d824fe1d2326ec0ce96
#
_entry.id   ccbe47f0f6311d824fe1d2326ec0ce96
#
_cell.length_a   1.000
_cell.length_b   1.000
_cell.length_c   1.000
_cell.angle_alpha   90.00
_cell.angle_beta   90.00
_cell.angle_gamma   90.00
#
_symmetry.space_group_name_H-M   'P 1'
#
loop_
_entity.id
_entity.type
_entity.pdbx_description
1 polymer ?
#
loop_
_entity_poly.entity_id
_entity_poly.type
_entity_poly.pdbx_seq_one_letter_code
_entity_poly.pdbx_strand_id
1 'polypeptide(L)'
;MDSHKHSHKTSIAGLLVALGIIYGDIGTSPLYVMKAIGGERAITPELILGGLSCIIWTLILQTTIKYVLITLRADNNGEGGIFSLYTLVRRRRPYLIFPAIIGGGALLAEAILTPPITVASAIEGLEKLSPNIPTIPIVIVIISILFFIQRVGTSVVGKAFGAHHVYLVHYAWGTWCF
;
A
#
# COMPACT_ATOMS: atom_id res chain seq x y z
N MET A 1 0.85 -28.09 28.78
CA MET A 1 1.19 -26.86 28.08
C MET A 1 0.88 -27.10 26.59
N ASP A 2 -0.40 -26.99 26.27
CA ASP A 2 -0.90 -27.29 24.92
C ASP A 2 -0.63 -26.11 24.01
N SER A 3 0.29 -26.33 23.10
CA SER A 3 0.59 -25.43 21.99
C SER A 3 -0.61 -25.45 21.02
N HIS A 4 -1.56 -24.55 21.20
CA HIS A 4 -2.56 -24.26 20.17
C HIS A 4 -1.87 -23.64 18.96
N LYS A 5 -1.42 -24.50 18.07
CA LYS A 5 -1.02 -24.15 16.72
C LYS A 5 -2.28 -23.73 15.97
N HIS A 6 -2.67 -22.46 16.06
CA HIS A 6 -3.67 -21.88 15.17
C HIS A 6 -3.11 -21.89 13.76
N SER A 7 -3.32 -23.00 13.06
CA SER A 7 -3.17 -23.06 11.61
C SER A 7 -4.27 -22.15 11.01
N HIS A 8 -3.96 -20.90 10.75
CA HIS A 8 -4.80 -20.05 9.92
C HIS A 8 -4.84 -20.66 8.52
N LYS A 9 -5.87 -21.47 8.25
CA LYS A 9 -6.15 -21.93 6.89
C LYS A 9 -6.43 -20.68 6.07
N THR A 10 -5.55 -20.38 5.12
CA THR A 10 -5.70 -19.27 4.19
C THR A 10 -6.99 -19.50 3.40
N SER A 11 -8.04 -18.76 3.74
CA SER A 11 -9.29 -18.81 3.00
C SER A 11 -9.13 -18.08 1.67
N ILE A 12 -9.74 -18.56 0.60
CA ILE A 12 -9.79 -17.86 -0.70
C ILE A 12 -10.33 -16.44 -0.51
N ALA A 13 -11.33 -16.24 0.37
CA ALA A 13 -11.84 -14.92 0.71
C ALA A 13 -10.78 -14.04 1.39
N GLY A 14 -9.96 -14.59 2.28
CA GLY A 14 -8.84 -13.88 2.90
C GLY A 14 -7.76 -13.50 1.89
N LEU A 15 -7.46 -14.39 0.94
CA LEU A 15 -6.53 -14.11 -0.16
C LEU A 15 -7.04 -12.98 -1.06
N LEU A 16 -8.32 -12.98 -1.42
CA LEU A 16 -8.94 -11.91 -2.21
C LEU A 16 -8.90 -10.55 -1.49
N VAL A 17 -9.17 -10.54 -0.19
CA VAL A 17 -9.06 -9.31 0.63
C VAL A 17 -7.62 -8.81 0.65
N ALA A 18 -6.65 -9.69 0.90
CA ALA A 18 -5.23 -9.32 0.91
C ALA A 18 -4.76 -8.79 -0.45
N LEU A 19 -5.14 -9.46 -1.55
CA LEU A 19 -4.86 -8.99 -2.90
C LEU A 19 -5.47 -7.61 -3.16
N GLY A 20 -6.73 -7.39 -2.77
CA GLY A 20 -7.39 -6.09 -2.96
C GLY A 20 -6.68 -4.95 -2.23
N ILE A 21 -6.24 -5.19 -0.99
CA ILE A 21 -5.50 -4.19 -0.21
C ILE A 21 -4.13 -3.92 -0.84
N ILE A 22 -3.36 -4.97 -1.17
CA ILE A 22 -2.02 -4.85 -1.73
C ILE A 22 -2.03 -4.17 -3.09
N TYR A 23 -2.91 -4.60 -4.00
CA TYR A 23 -3.03 -3.99 -5.33
C TYR A 23 -3.59 -2.58 -5.29
N GLY A 24 -4.46 -2.27 -4.32
CA GLY A 24 -4.95 -0.91 -4.11
C GLY A 24 -3.82 0.05 -3.75
N ASP A 25 -2.92 -0.36 -2.87
CA ASP A 25 -1.78 0.45 -2.43
C ASP A 25 -0.67 0.51 -3.49
N ILE A 26 -0.20 -0.65 -3.97
CA ILE A 26 0.88 -0.74 -4.97
C ILE A 26 0.43 -0.13 -6.31
N GLY A 27 -0.83 -0.24 -6.69
CA GLY A 27 -1.36 0.27 -7.96
C GLY A 27 -1.40 1.79 -8.04
N THR A 28 -1.54 2.48 -6.91
CA THR A 28 -1.66 3.94 -6.86
C THR A 28 -0.35 4.65 -6.57
N SER A 29 0.51 4.08 -5.72
CA SER A 29 1.76 4.69 -5.30
C SER A 29 2.74 5.00 -6.44
N PRO A 30 2.96 4.13 -7.44
CA PRO A 30 3.82 4.43 -8.58
C PRO A 30 3.43 5.68 -9.38
N LEU A 31 2.13 6.03 -9.41
CA LEU A 31 1.64 7.19 -10.17
C LEU A 31 2.18 8.50 -9.61
N TYR A 32 2.07 8.73 -8.31
CA TYR A 32 2.60 9.95 -7.70
C TYR A 32 4.14 9.92 -7.57
N VAL A 33 4.75 8.73 -7.43
CA VAL A 33 6.21 8.59 -7.45
C VAL A 33 6.76 8.96 -8.82
N MET A 34 6.18 8.48 -9.93
CA MET A 34 6.58 8.87 -11.28
C MET A 34 6.43 10.37 -11.51
N LYS A 35 5.34 10.98 -11.00
CA LYS A 35 5.14 12.42 -11.05
C LYS A 35 6.24 13.16 -10.28
N ALA A 36 6.63 12.69 -9.10
CA ALA A 36 7.71 13.26 -8.31
C ALA A 36 9.09 13.13 -8.98
N ILE A 37 9.37 11.99 -9.63
CA ILE A 37 10.61 11.77 -10.38
C ILE A 37 10.67 12.68 -11.61
N GLY A 38 9.56 12.82 -12.34
CA GLY A 38 9.45 13.65 -13.52
C GLY A 38 9.59 15.15 -13.18
N GLY A 39 8.91 15.59 -12.13
CA GLY A 39 8.83 16.99 -11.75
C GLY A 39 8.37 17.86 -12.92
N GLU A 40 9.09 18.96 -13.17
CA GLU A 40 8.87 19.86 -14.32
C GLU A 40 9.72 19.51 -15.54
N ARG A 41 10.44 18.38 -15.51
CA ARG A 41 11.32 17.97 -16.60
C ARG A 41 10.52 17.50 -17.82
N ALA A 42 11.12 17.64 -19.01
CA ALA A 42 10.55 17.02 -20.21
C ALA A 42 10.48 15.50 -20.05
N ILE A 43 9.34 14.93 -20.38
CA ILE A 43 9.12 13.49 -20.31
C ILE A 43 9.86 12.85 -21.49
N THR A 44 10.96 12.13 -21.19
CA THR A 44 11.72 11.38 -22.19
C THR A 44 11.55 9.88 -21.93
N PRO A 45 11.73 9.02 -22.95
CA PRO A 45 11.70 7.57 -22.78
C PRO A 45 12.68 7.08 -21.69
N GLU A 46 13.87 7.68 -21.62
CA GLU A 46 14.90 7.34 -20.63
C GLU A 46 14.46 7.68 -19.22
N LEU A 47 13.78 8.82 -19.01
CA LEU A 47 13.23 9.21 -17.71
C LEU A 47 12.14 8.22 -17.25
N ILE A 48 11.27 7.81 -18.18
CA ILE A 48 10.22 6.84 -17.89
C ILE A 48 10.82 5.48 -17.53
N LEU A 49 11.72 4.96 -18.35
CA LEU A 49 12.35 3.66 -18.11
C LEU A 49 13.20 3.66 -16.85
N GLY A 50 13.96 4.74 -16.60
CA GLY A 50 14.74 4.90 -15.38
C GLY A 50 13.87 4.96 -14.13
N GLY A 51 12.80 5.77 -14.16
CA GLY A 51 11.84 5.89 -13.06
C GLY A 51 11.13 4.56 -12.78
N LEU A 52 10.66 3.86 -13.82
CA LEU A 52 10.03 2.56 -13.68
C LEU A 52 11.00 1.51 -13.11
N SER A 53 12.24 1.50 -13.58
CA SER A 53 13.30 0.64 -13.05
C SER A 53 13.54 0.90 -11.56
N CYS A 54 13.64 2.16 -11.13
CA CYS A 54 13.80 2.52 -9.73
C CYS A 54 12.62 2.01 -8.88
N ILE A 55 11.38 2.17 -9.35
CA ILE A 55 10.19 1.68 -8.66
C ILE A 55 10.25 0.16 -8.50
N ILE A 56 10.50 -0.58 -9.58
CA ILE A 56 10.55 -2.05 -9.57
C ILE A 56 11.63 -2.54 -8.60
N TRP A 57 12.86 -2.00 -8.70
CA TRP A 57 13.94 -2.40 -7.81
C TRP A 57 13.68 -2.05 -6.35
N THR A 58 13.07 -0.91 -6.07
CA THR A 58 12.67 -0.53 -4.71
C THR A 58 11.64 -1.51 -4.15
N LEU A 59 10.63 -1.88 -4.91
CA LEU A 59 9.64 -2.88 -4.50
C LEU A 59 10.29 -4.25 -4.24
N ILE A 60 11.18 -4.70 -5.13
CA ILE A 60 11.89 -5.97 -4.93
C ILE A 60 12.73 -5.94 -3.66
N LEU A 61 13.55 -4.91 -3.47
CA LEU A 61 14.46 -4.83 -2.34
C LEU A 61 13.72 -4.61 -1.01
N GLN A 62 12.79 -3.68 -0.95
CA GLN A 62 12.10 -3.30 0.30
C GLN A 62 10.98 -4.28 0.64
N THR A 63 10.12 -4.62 -0.32
CA THR A 63 8.95 -5.46 -0.05
C THR A 63 9.33 -6.94 -0.08
N THR A 64 9.94 -7.42 -1.16
CA THR A 64 10.22 -8.86 -1.30
C THR A 64 11.38 -9.30 -0.42
N ILE A 65 12.55 -8.69 -0.55
CA ILE A 65 13.74 -9.16 0.16
C ILE A 65 13.69 -8.78 1.63
N LYS A 66 13.56 -7.48 1.94
CA LYS A 66 13.63 -7.01 3.33
C LYS A 66 12.40 -7.43 4.14
N TYR A 67 11.19 -7.22 3.61
CA TYR A 67 9.97 -7.48 4.37
C TYR A 67 9.57 -8.95 4.31
N VAL A 68 9.30 -9.51 3.12
CA VAL A 68 8.78 -10.88 2.98
C VAL A 68 9.82 -11.92 3.38
N LEU A 69 11.05 -11.86 2.88
CA LEU A 69 12.05 -12.90 3.15
C LEU A 69 12.68 -12.79 4.53
N ILE A 70 12.82 -11.58 5.11
CA ILE A 70 13.53 -11.38 6.38
C ILE A 70 12.52 -11.08 7.49
N THR A 71 11.73 -9.99 7.37
CA THR A 71 10.95 -9.45 8.49
C THR A 71 9.77 -10.34 8.86
N LEU A 72 9.06 -10.94 7.90
CA LEU A 72 7.93 -11.83 8.18
C LEU A 72 8.33 -13.15 8.86
N ARG A 73 9.61 -13.50 8.87
CA ARG A 73 10.11 -14.63 9.65
C ARG A 73 10.21 -14.35 11.15
N ALA A 74 10.20 -13.08 11.54
CA ALA A 74 10.21 -12.66 12.94
C ALA A 74 8.77 -12.55 13.44
N ASP A 75 8.17 -13.69 13.69
CA ASP A 75 6.81 -13.82 14.21
C ASP A 75 6.79 -13.75 15.74
N ASN A 76 5.82 -13.03 16.29
CA ASN A 76 5.53 -12.98 17.72
C ASN A 76 4.06 -13.38 17.96
N ASN A 77 3.80 -14.68 18.10
CA ASN A 77 2.47 -15.24 18.30
C ASN A 77 1.44 -14.92 17.19
N GLY A 78 1.88 -14.91 15.94
CA GLY A 78 1.05 -14.55 14.79
C GLY A 78 0.97 -13.05 14.52
N GLU A 79 1.65 -12.23 15.33
CA GLU A 79 1.70 -10.78 15.17
C GLU A 79 3.01 -10.34 14.51
N GLY A 80 2.91 -9.46 13.53
CA GLY A 80 4.05 -8.87 12.80
C GLY A 80 4.16 -7.37 13.01
N GLY A 81 5.06 -6.73 12.23
CA GLY A 81 5.27 -5.30 12.24
C GLY A 81 6.30 -4.80 13.24
N ILE A 82 6.47 -3.47 13.29
CA ILE A 82 7.59 -2.84 14.01
C ILE A 82 7.53 -3.04 15.51
N PHE A 83 6.35 -2.99 16.12
CA PHE A 83 6.20 -3.17 17.56
C PHE A 83 6.40 -4.63 17.96
N SER A 84 5.98 -5.57 17.13
CA SER A 84 6.21 -6.99 17.33
C SER A 84 7.70 -7.32 17.27
N LEU A 85 8.41 -6.81 16.27
CA LEU A 85 9.87 -6.91 16.18
C LEU A 85 10.57 -6.33 17.42
N TYR A 86 10.12 -5.17 17.90
CA TYR A 86 10.68 -4.59 19.12
C TYR A 86 10.45 -5.49 20.34
N THR A 87 9.27 -6.07 20.50
CA THR A 87 8.99 -6.97 21.63
C THR A 87 9.89 -8.19 21.68
N LEU A 88 10.28 -8.73 20.52
CA LEU A 88 11.19 -9.87 20.41
C LEU A 88 12.60 -9.56 20.88
N VAL A 89 13.08 -8.32 20.65
CA VAL A 89 14.46 -7.92 20.92
C VAL A 89 14.63 -7.07 22.19
N ARG A 90 13.56 -6.50 22.75
CA ARG A 90 13.61 -5.52 23.86
C ARG A 90 14.37 -6.02 25.10
N ARG A 91 14.29 -7.31 25.40
CA ARG A 91 14.97 -7.89 26.56
C ARG A 91 16.49 -7.90 26.43
N ARG A 92 17.00 -8.03 25.20
CA ARG A 92 18.44 -8.08 24.90
C ARG A 92 19.02 -6.72 24.51
N ARG A 93 18.20 -5.85 23.91
CA ARG A 93 18.60 -4.58 23.31
C ARG A 93 17.57 -3.49 23.59
N PRO A 94 17.44 -3.01 24.85
CA PRO A 94 16.40 -2.05 25.25
C PRO A 94 16.50 -0.70 24.52
N TYR A 95 17.71 -0.30 24.07
CA TYR A 95 17.90 0.96 23.34
C TYR A 95 17.20 0.99 21.96
N LEU A 96 16.79 -0.16 21.43
CA LEU A 96 16.01 -0.24 20.18
C LEU A 96 14.59 0.31 20.32
N ILE A 97 14.21 0.77 21.53
CA ILE A 97 12.95 1.49 21.71
C ILE A 97 12.93 2.80 20.91
N PHE A 98 14.04 3.51 20.78
CA PHE A 98 14.11 4.76 20.04
C PHE A 98 13.78 4.58 18.55
N PRO A 99 14.45 3.70 17.79
CA PRO A 99 14.07 3.45 16.41
C PRO A 99 12.66 2.83 16.26
N ALA A 100 12.18 2.07 17.27
CA ALA A 100 10.82 1.53 17.24
C ALA A 100 9.77 2.65 17.38
N ILE A 101 9.99 3.64 18.23
CA ILE A 101 9.12 4.82 18.37
C ILE A 101 9.13 5.66 17.09
N ILE A 102 10.31 5.92 16.53
CA ILE A 102 10.43 6.69 15.27
C ILE A 102 9.71 5.96 14.15
N GLY A 103 9.94 4.64 14.00
CA GLY A 103 9.29 3.85 12.97
C GLY A 103 7.78 3.73 13.16
N GLY A 104 7.31 3.60 14.40
CA GLY A 104 5.88 3.62 14.72
C GLY A 104 5.24 4.96 14.40
N GLY A 105 5.92 6.08 14.73
CA GLY A 105 5.48 7.43 14.37
C GLY A 105 5.44 7.65 12.86
N ALA A 106 6.45 7.17 12.13
CA ALA A 106 6.48 7.23 10.67
C ALA A 106 5.33 6.42 10.03
N LEU A 107 5.02 5.24 10.57
CA LEU A 107 3.89 4.42 10.12
C LEU A 107 2.55 5.13 10.32
N LEU A 108 2.36 5.80 11.47
CA LEU A 108 1.16 6.60 11.72
C LEU A 108 1.07 7.80 10.78
N ALA A 109 2.18 8.48 10.53
CA ALA A 109 2.23 9.60 9.59
C ALA A 109 1.88 9.15 8.17
N GLU A 110 2.40 8.01 7.72
CA GLU A 110 2.07 7.43 6.42
C GLU A 110 0.58 7.11 6.32
N ALA A 111 0.00 6.46 7.33
CA ALA A 111 -1.42 6.12 7.34
C ALA A 111 -2.34 7.35 7.21
N ILE A 112 -1.89 8.52 7.68
CA ILE A 112 -2.63 9.78 7.55
C ILE A 112 -2.40 10.44 6.18
N LEU A 113 -1.16 10.42 5.67
CA LEU A 113 -0.77 11.15 4.46
C LEU A 113 -1.13 10.40 3.17
N THR A 114 -1.04 9.08 3.15
CA THR A 114 -1.21 8.28 1.93
C THR A 114 -2.60 8.42 1.30
N PRO A 115 -3.73 8.33 2.03
CA PRO A 115 -5.05 8.46 1.41
C PRO A 115 -5.28 9.80 0.72
N PRO A 116 -4.98 10.97 1.35
CA PRO A 116 -5.12 12.26 0.68
C PRO A 116 -4.25 12.39 -0.58
N ILE A 117 -2.99 11.96 -0.51
CA ILE A 117 -2.06 12.04 -1.65
C ILE A 117 -2.56 11.18 -2.81
N THR A 118 -3.01 9.96 -2.54
CA THR A 118 -3.54 9.04 -3.55
C THR A 118 -4.77 9.59 -4.24
N VAL A 119 -5.74 10.10 -3.47
CA VAL A 119 -6.97 10.69 -4.02
C VAL A 119 -6.66 11.97 -4.81
N ALA A 120 -5.80 12.85 -4.26
CA ALA A 120 -5.39 14.06 -4.94
C ALA A 120 -4.72 13.76 -6.29
N SER A 121 -3.78 12.82 -6.32
CA SER A 121 -3.08 12.43 -7.56
C SER A 121 -4.04 11.85 -8.61
N ALA A 122 -5.05 11.11 -8.20
CA ALA A 122 -6.07 10.59 -9.10
C ALA A 122 -6.92 11.72 -9.72
N ILE A 123 -7.35 12.70 -8.91
CA ILE A 123 -8.16 13.84 -9.38
C ILE A 123 -7.33 14.78 -10.26
N GLU A 124 -6.06 15.05 -9.92
CA GLU A 124 -5.15 15.82 -10.76
C GLU A 124 -4.94 15.18 -12.15
N GLY A 125 -5.01 13.85 -12.24
CA GLY A 125 -5.00 13.16 -13.52
C GLY A 125 -6.22 13.51 -14.40
N LEU A 126 -7.39 13.70 -13.78
CA LEU A 126 -8.62 14.12 -14.47
C LEU A 126 -8.61 15.60 -14.86
N GLU A 127 -7.94 16.45 -14.11
CA GLU A 127 -7.79 17.89 -14.39
C GLU A 127 -7.14 18.14 -15.77
N LYS A 128 -6.25 17.24 -16.20
CA LYS A 128 -5.66 17.29 -17.56
C LYS A 128 -6.70 17.08 -18.66
N LEU A 129 -7.80 16.40 -18.39
CA LEU A 129 -8.90 16.16 -19.33
C LEU A 129 -9.96 17.27 -19.24
N SER A 130 -10.13 17.89 -18.09
CA SER A 130 -11.08 18.97 -17.84
C SER A 130 -10.50 20.00 -16.87
N PRO A 131 -9.95 21.10 -17.36
CA PRO A 131 -9.20 22.09 -16.54
C PRO A 131 -10.03 22.81 -15.46
N ASN A 132 -11.35 22.70 -15.48
CA ASN A 132 -12.25 23.38 -14.54
C ASN A 132 -12.74 22.49 -13.39
N ILE A 133 -12.11 21.34 -13.14
CA ILE A 133 -12.51 20.46 -12.06
C ILE A 133 -12.05 21.06 -10.72
N PRO A 134 -12.95 21.27 -9.75
CA PRO A 134 -12.58 21.74 -8.42
C PRO A 134 -11.94 20.61 -7.62
N THR A 135 -10.61 20.41 -7.77
CA THR A 135 -9.86 19.30 -7.21
C THR A 135 -10.00 19.20 -5.68
N ILE A 136 -9.82 20.31 -4.96
CA ILE A 136 -9.82 20.31 -3.48
C ILE A 136 -11.16 19.87 -2.88
N PRO A 137 -12.32 20.43 -3.28
CA PRO A 137 -13.61 19.98 -2.75
C PRO A 137 -13.89 18.50 -3.03
N ILE A 138 -13.54 18.01 -4.22
CA ILE A 138 -13.75 16.61 -4.59
C ILE A 138 -12.90 15.69 -3.71
N VAL A 139 -11.62 16.02 -3.49
CA VAL A 139 -10.72 15.27 -2.60
C VAL A 139 -11.29 15.21 -1.19
N ILE A 140 -11.75 16.34 -0.64
CA ILE A 140 -12.34 16.40 0.71
C ILE A 140 -13.57 15.50 0.81
N VAL A 141 -14.46 15.55 -0.17
CA VAL A 141 -15.67 14.71 -0.19
C VAL A 141 -15.31 13.22 -0.24
N ILE A 142 -14.40 12.82 -1.13
CA ILE A 142 -13.99 11.43 -1.26
C ILE A 142 -13.35 10.92 0.04
N ILE A 143 -12.43 11.69 0.63
CA ILE A 143 -11.78 11.32 1.88
C ILE A 143 -12.80 11.22 3.01
N SER A 144 -13.74 12.17 3.10
CA SER A 144 -14.80 12.11 4.11
C SER A 144 -15.64 10.85 3.98
N ILE A 145 -16.03 10.48 2.76
CA ILE A 145 -16.77 9.24 2.48
C ILE A 145 -15.93 8.02 2.90
N LEU A 146 -14.64 7.99 2.57
CA LEU A 146 -13.75 6.90 2.97
C LEU A 146 -13.67 6.74 4.48
N PHE A 147 -13.53 7.82 5.23
CA PHE A 147 -13.53 7.78 6.70
C PHE A 147 -14.86 7.27 7.29
N PHE A 148 -16.00 7.63 6.68
CA PHE A 148 -17.29 7.09 7.10
C PHE A 148 -17.41 5.59 6.80
N ILE A 149 -16.95 5.13 5.63
CA ILE A 149 -16.97 3.72 5.23
C ILE A 149 -16.04 2.88 6.13
N GLN A 150 -14.92 3.41 6.58
CA GLN A 150 -13.99 2.71 7.48
C GLN A 150 -14.66 2.26 8.80
N ARG A 151 -15.71 2.94 9.26
CA ARG A 151 -16.49 2.52 10.45
C ARG A 151 -17.18 1.15 10.24
N VAL A 152 -17.44 0.74 9.00
CA VAL A 152 -18.09 -0.54 8.66
C VAL A 152 -17.09 -1.72 8.68
N GLY A 153 -15.81 -1.43 8.74
CA GLY A 153 -14.74 -2.40 8.83
C GLY A 153 -13.99 -2.63 7.51
N THR A 154 -12.68 -2.79 7.64
CA THR A 154 -11.75 -2.95 6.51
C THR A 154 -12.01 -4.21 5.67
N SER A 155 -12.63 -5.25 6.25
CA SER A 155 -12.91 -6.49 5.54
C SER A 155 -13.95 -6.33 4.43
N VAL A 156 -14.94 -5.44 4.59
CA VAL A 156 -15.98 -5.14 3.59
C VAL A 156 -15.34 -4.39 2.42
N VAL A 157 -14.55 -3.38 2.74
CA VAL A 157 -13.81 -2.58 1.75
C VAL A 157 -12.84 -3.46 0.96
N GLY A 158 -12.04 -4.29 1.65
CA GLY A 158 -11.07 -5.20 1.03
C GLY A 158 -11.73 -6.22 0.09
N LYS A 159 -12.90 -6.76 0.44
CA LYS A 159 -13.64 -7.67 -0.45
C LYS A 159 -14.13 -6.99 -1.73
N ALA A 160 -14.66 -5.77 -1.62
CA ALA A 160 -15.12 -5.00 -2.77
C ALA A 160 -13.96 -4.66 -3.72
N PHE A 161 -12.83 -4.20 -3.18
CA PHE A 161 -11.63 -3.89 -3.96
C PHE A 161 -11.00 -5.15 -4.55
N GLY A 162 -10.92 -6.25 -3.79
CA GLY A 162 -10.36 -7.52 -4.27
C GLY A 162 -11.11 -8.07 -5.49
N ALA A 163 -12.45 -8.11 -5.44
CA ALA A 163 -13.26 -8.55 -6.56
C ALA A 163 -13.08 -7.66 -7.80
N HIS A 164 -13.02 -6.33 -7.61
CA HIS A 164 -12.83 -5.38 -8.69
C HIS A 164 -11.45 -5.53 -9.36
N HIS A 165 -10.39 -5.70 -8.58
CA HIS A 165 -9.03 -5.90 -9.11
C HIS A 165 -8.88 -7.21 -9.88
N VAL A 166 -9.45 -8.30 -9.39
CA VAL A 166 -9.47 -9.58 -10.14
C VAL A 166 -10.16 -9.40 -11.49
N TYR A 167 -11.27 -8.67 -11.53
CA TYR A 167 -11.96 -8.34 -12.77
C TYR A 167 -11.10 -7.50 -13.72
N LEU A 168 -10.45 -6.44 -13.22
CA LEU A 168 -9.56 -5.59 -14.01
C LEU A 168 -8.35 -6.35 -14.57
N VAL A 169 -7.71 -7.18 -13.75
CA VAL A 169 -6.58 -8.02 -14.20
C VAL A 169 -7.03 -8.99 -15.29
N HIS A 170 -8.17 -9.64 -15.11
CA HIS A 170 -8.73 -10.54 -16.12
C HIS A 170 -9.08 -9.81 -17.42
N TYR A 171 -9.68 -8.64 -17.32
CA TYR A 171 -9.98 -7.80 -18.48
C TYR A 171 -8.72 -7.32 -19.20
N ALA A 172 -7.72 -6.84 -18.47
CA ALA A 172 -6.44 -6.42 -19.05
C ALA A 172 -5.72 -7.58 -19.75
N TRP A 173 -5.71 -8.77 -19.17
CA TRP A 173 -5.16 -9.98 -19.82
C TRP A 173 -5.94 -10.35 -21.10
N GLY A 174 -7.25 -10.28 -21.06
CA GLY A 174 -8.10 -10.55 -22.22
C GLY A 174 -7.91 -9.57 -23.38
N THR A 175 -7.56 -8.32 -23.09
CA THR A 175 -7.28 -7.29 -24.12
C THR A 175 -5.87 -7.33 -24.69
N TRP A 176 -4.92 -7.97 -23.99
CA TRP A 176 -3.52 -8.13 -24.47
C TRP A 176 -3.30 -9.43 -25.25
N CYS A 177 -4.21 -10.38 -25.18
CA CYS A 177 -4.12 -11.65 -25.92
C CYS A 177 -4.75 -11.58 -27.33
N PHE A 178 -5.23 -10.44 -27.78
CA PHE A 178 -5.68 -10.14 -29.14
C PHE A 178 -4.92 -8.94 -29.70
#